data_2a7097c475405a062293d2d0644695e9
#
_entry.id   2a7097c475405a062293d2d0644695e9
#
_cell.length_a   1.000
_cell.length_b   1.000
_cell.length_c   1.000
_cell.angle_alpha   90.00
_cell.angle_beta   90.00
_cell.angle_gamma   90.00
#
_symmetry.space_group_name_H-M   'P 1'
#
loop_
_entity.id
_entity.type
_entity.pdbx_description
1 polymer ?
#
loop_
_entity_poly.entity_id
_entity_poly.type
_entity_poly.pdbx_seq_one_letter_code
_entity_poly.pdbx_strand_id
1 'polypeptide(L)'
;MWYKEKYRIVTENPYNKEKLNGLGLVIYSEWKDSFVNIIQKNEIKHLFLNYSLGWKCSDYTFLRYIKPIETLEIIDTHSVGIKNVEQQHELVTLCLNLPNANDIDYHAFYHLKNVFCYGDKRNDSLFSCNSIEK
;
A
#
# COMPACT_ATOMS: atom_id res chain seq x y z
N MET A 1 18.85 3.17 -21.14
CA MET A 1 18.46 3.47 -21.12
C MET A 1 17.59 3.70 -20.59
N TRP A 2 17.38 3.86 -20.54
CA TRP A 2 16.35 3.96 -20.37
C TRP A 2 15.76 3.42 -19.27
N TYR A 3 16.28 3.18 -18.32
CA TYR A 3 15.79 2.77 -17.27
C TYR A 3 15.59 3.75 -16.29
N LYS A 4 14.53 4.44 -16.36
CA LYS A 4 14.07 5.35 -15.45
C LYS A 4 13.19 4.64 -14.47
N GLU A 5 12.99 5.17 -13.27
CA GLU A 5 11.94 4.74 -12.40
C GLU A 5 10.64 4.88 -13.15
N LYS A 6 9.81 3.86 -13.09
CA LYS A 6 8.53 3.92 -13.77
C LYS A 6 7.44 4.15 -12.74
N TYR A 7 6.81 5.30 -12.84
CA TYR A 7 5.72 5.65 -11.94
C TYR A 7 4.78 6.63 -12.64
N ARG A 8 3.61 6.80 -12.04
CA ARG A 8 2.63 7.76 -12.53
C ARG A 8 1.89 8.35 -11.34
N ILE A 9 1.73 9.68 -11.33
CA ILE A 9 0.92 10.36 -10.33
C ILE A 9 -0.51 10.40 -10.87
N VAL A 10 -1.47 10.00 -10.05
CA VAL A 10 -2.86 9.85 -10.49
C VAL A 10 -3.80 10.60 -9.56
N THR A 11 -4.97 10.94 -10.08
CA THR A 11 -6.03 11.58 -9.30
C THR A 11 -7.22 10.65 -9.11
N GLU A 12 -7.14 9.44 -9.67
CA GLU A 12 -8.18 8.43 -9.49
C GLU A 12 -7.55 7.07 -9.28
N ASN A 13 -8.28 6.16 -8.69
CA ASN A 13 -7.83 4.80 -8.48
C ASN A 13 -7.58 4.15 -9.84
N PRO A 14 -6.40 3.60 -10.10
CA PRO A 14 -6.06 3.08 -11.43
C PRO A 14 -6.87 1.86 -11.83
N TYR A 15 -7.52 1.19 -10.87
CA TYR A 15 -8.24 -0.04 -11.15
C TYR A 15 -9.73 0.19 -11.32
N ASN A 16 -10.36 0.94 -10.42
CA ASN A 16 -11.82 1.14 -10.46
C ASN A 16 -12.24 2.55 -10.90
N LYS A 17 -11.28 3.43 -11.15
CA LYS A 17 -11.50 4.79 -11.64
C LYS A 17 -12.24 5.71 -10.68
N GLU A 18 -12.37 5.33 -9.42
CA GLU A 18 -12.96 6.22 -8.44
C GLU A 18 -12.01 7.36 -8.13
N LYS A 19 -12.57 8.55 -7.99
CA LYS A 19 -11.77 9.75 -7.72
C LYS A 19 -11.15 9.66 -6.32
N LEU A 20 -9.86 10.00 -6.22
CA LEU A 20 -9.16 10.00 -4.96
C LEU A 20 -9.29 11.35 -4.26
N ASN A 21 -9.21 11.32 -2.94
CA ASN A 21 -9.09 12.52 -2.15
C ASN A 21 -7.59 12.79 -1.97
N GLY A 22 -7.02 13.59 -2.84
CA GLY A 22 -5.58 13.82 -2.88
C GLY A 22 -4.93 13.05 -4.01
N LEU A 23 -3.61 13.06 -4.04
CA LEU A 23 -2.85 12.44 -5.13
C LEU A 23 -2.43 11.02 -4.80
N GLY A 24 -2.44 10.17 -5.81
CA GLY A 24 -1.96 8.81 -5.72
C GLY A 24 -0.71 8.60 -6.55
N LEU A 25 0.04 7.57 -6.21
CA LEU A 25 1.24 7.19 -6.93
C LEU A 25 1.15 5.72 -7.29
N VAL A 26 1.25 5.44 -8.58
CA VAL A 26 1.35 4.07 -9.10
C VAL A 26 2.81 3.82 -9.43
N ILE A 27 3.41 2.78 -8.85
CA ILE A 27 4.80 2.43 -9.15
C ILE A 27 4.81 1.09 -9.88
N TYR A 28 5.38 1.08 -11.07
CA TYR A 28 5.48 -0.16 -11.84
C TYR A 28 6.92 -0.45 -12.25
N SER A 29 7.82 -0.27 -11.29
CA SER A 29 9.21 -0.65 -11.41
C SER A 29 9.67 -1.18 -10.05
N GLU A 30 10.93 -1.60 -9.98
CA GLU A 30 11.53 -1.93 -8.71
C GLU A 30 11.60 -0.67 -7.83
N TRP A 31 11.45 -0.86 -6.52
CA TRP A 31 11.57 0.25 -5.56
C TRP A 31 12.92 0.95 -5.69
N LYS A 32 12.90 2.28 -5.67
CA LYS A 32 14.08 3.12 -5.63
C LYS A 32 13.92 4.13 -4.49
N ASP A 33 14.99 4.45 -3.81
CA ASP A 33 14.92 5.41 -2.70
C ASP A 33 14.46 6.80 -3.16
N SER A 34 14.67 7.12 -4.43
CA SER A 34 14.18 8.38 -4.99
C SER A 34 12.66 8.53 -4.90
N PHE A 35 11.91 7.43 -4.78
CA PHE A 35 10.47 7.52 -4.63
C PHE A 35 10.06 8.17 -3.31
N VAL A 36 10.91 8.11 -2.27
CA VAL A 36 10.62 8.81 -1.02
C VAL A 36 10.44 10.30 -1.27
N ASN A 37 11.33 10.88 -2.07
CA ASN A 37 11.25 12.30 -2.41
C ASN A 37 10.01 12.62 -3.24
N ILE A 38 9.64 11.73 -4.15
CA ILE A 38 8.45 11.92 -4.98
C ILE A 38 7.19 11.91 -4.09
N ILE A 39 7.12 10.97 -3.18
CA ILE A 39 5.98 10.85 -2.25
C ILE A 39 5.90 12.12 -1.39
N GLN A 40 7.01 12.56 -0.85
CA GLN A 40 7.04 13.70 0.05
C GLN A 40 6.76 15.01 -0.70
N LYS A 41 7.42 15.24 -1.82
CA LYS A 41 7.32 16.49 -2.56
C LYS A 41 5.91 16.70 -3.12
N ASN A 42 5.25 15.63 -3.54
CA ASN A 42 3.93 15.72 -4.14
C ASN A 42 2.80 15.46 -3.15
N GLU A 43 3.13 15.26 -1.89
CA GLU A 43 2.14 14.98 -0.84
C GLU A 43 1.23 13.81 -1.20
N ILE A 44 1.84 12.73 -1.66
CA ILE A 44 1.11 11.53 -2.08
C ILE A 44 0.39 10.93 -0.87
N LYS A 45 -0.90 10.64 -1.04
CA LYS A 45 -1.72 10.04 0.02
C LYS A 45 -2.16 8.62 -0.30
N HIS A 46 -2.02 8.20 -1.55
CA HIS A 46 -2.52 6.90 -1.99
C HIS A 46 -1.42 6.20 -2.78
N LEU A 47 -1.12 4.95 -2.43
CA LEU A 47 -0.01 4.23 -3.05
C LEU A 47 -0.51 2.91 -3.63
N PHE A 48 -0.21 2.65 -4.89
CA PHE A 48 -0.68 1.49 -5.63
C PHE A 48 0.52 0.71 -6.16
N LEU A 49 0.70 -0.51 -5.66
CA LEU A 49 1.86 -1.34 -5.92
C LEU A 49 1.41 -2.69 -6.44
N ASN A 50 1.69 -2.99 -7.71
CA ASN A 50 1.20 -4.21 -8.33
C ASN A 50 2.33 -4.92 -9.05
N TYR A 51 2.68 -6.10 -8.57
CA TYR A 51 3.75 -6.91 -9.13
C TYR A 51 3.54 -7.20 -10.63
N SER A 52 2.30 -7.43 -11.04
CA SER A 52 2.02 -7.73 -12.45
C SER A 52 2.24 -6.54 -13.37
N LEU A 53 2.36 -5.34 -12.81
CA LEU A 53 2.69 -4.13 -13.58
C LEU A 53 4.17 -3.78 -13.51
N GLY A 54 4.97 -4.57 -12.80
CA GLY A 54 6.40 -4.37 -12.70
C GLY A 54 6.92 -3.99 -11.33
N TRP A 55 6.03 -3.80 -10.35
CA TRP A 55 6.45 -3.46 -9.00
C TRP A 55 7.27 -4.60 -8.39
N LYS A 56 8.37 -4.24 -7.77
CA LYS A 56 9.19 -5.18 -7.00
C LYS A 56 9.79 -4.48 -5.80
N CYS A 57 9.82 -5.16 -4.69
CA CYS A 57 10.44 -4.64 -3.48
C CYS A 57 10.96 -5.80 -2.65
N SER A 58 12.15 -5.64 -2.10
CA SER A 58 12.76 -6.72 -1.34
C SER A 58 12.15 -6.89 0.05
N ASP A 59 11.74 -5.82 0.73
CA ASP A 59 11.36 -5.93 2.13
C ASP A 59 10.33 -4.93 2.64
N TYR A 60 9.83 -4.04 1.85
CA TYR A 60 8.86 -3.01 2.24
C TYR A 60 9.29 -2.10 3.40
N THR A 61 10.58 -2.05 3.72
CA THR A 61 11.04 -1.19 4.82
C THR A 61 10.77 0.29 4.57
N PHE A 62 10.64 0.69 3.29
CA PHE A 62 10.37 2.08 2.96
C PHE A 62 9.09 2.60 3.62
N LEU A 63 8.13 1.72 3.92
CA LEU A 63 6.88 2.12 4.57
C LEU A 63 7.10 2.72 5.96
N ARG A 64 8.27 2.51 6.53
CA ARG A 64 8.62 3.06 7.84
C ARG A 64 9.15 4.49 7.73
N TYR A 65 9.50 4.92 6.52
CA TYR A 65 10.21 6.19 6.31
C TYR A 65 9.43 7.20 5.47
N ILE A 66 8.38 6.80 4.81
CA ILE A 66 7.57 7.74 4.05
C ILE A 66 6.55 8.41 4.97
N LYS A 67 6.06 9.57 4.54
CA LYS A 67 4.99 10.26 5.28
C LYS A 67 3.75 9.39 5.34
N PRO A 68 2.90 9.59 6.32
CA PRO A 68 1.67 8.80 6.42
C PRO A 68 0.82 8.89 5.16
N ILE A 69 0.33 7.73 4.73
CA ILE A 69 -0.56 7.61 3.57
C ILE A 69 -1.92 7.12 4.05
N GLU A 70 -2.95 7.36 3.23
CA GLU A 70 -4.33 6.99 3.56
C GLU A 70 -4.76 5.70 2.87
N THR A 71 -4.21 5.42 1.69
CA THR A 71 -4.54 4.22 0.93
C THR A 71 -3.27 3.47 0.56
N LEU A 72 -3.27 2.17 0.78
CA LEU A 72 -2.19 1.32 0.33
C LEU A 72 -2.79 0.07 -0.33
N GLU A 73 -2.46 -0.13 -1.60
CA GLU A 73 -2.83 -1.34 -2.31
C GLU A 73 -1.58 -2.08 -2.71
N ILE A 74 -1.45 -3.31 -2.28
CA ILE A 74 -0.31 -4.17 -2.63
C ILE A 74 -0.81 -5.46 -3.23
N ILE A 75 -0.42 -5.73 -4.47
CA ILE A 75 -0.68 -6.98 -5.15
C ILE A 75 0.69 -7.59 -5.45
N ASP A 76 1.11 -8.56 -4.65
CA ASP A 76 2.47 -9.07 -4.74
C ASP A 76 2.54 -10.50 -4.20
N THR A 77 2.77 -11.45 -5.07
CA THR A 77 2.85 -12.85 -4.68
C THR A 77 4.22 -13.23 -4.12
N HIS A 78 5.18 -12.31 -4.16
CA HIS A 78 6.55 -12.57 -3.72
C HIS A 78 6.90 -11.71 -2.50
N SER A 79 5.91 -11.24 -1.77
CA SER A 79 6.14 -10.29 -0.70
C SER A 79 6.91 -10.88 0.47
N VAL A 80 7.85 -10.09 0.98
CA VAL A 80 8.50 -10.32 2.25
C VAL A 80 8.51 -8.98 3.00
N GLY A 81 8.63 -9.04 4.32
CA GLY A 81 8.65 -7.82 5.12
C GLY A 81 7.33 -7.08 5.15
N ILE A 82 6.23 -7.76 4.87
CA ILE A 82 4.91 -7.13 4.77
C ILE A 82 4.45 -6.52 6.11
N LYS A 83 5.00 -6.97 7.23
CA LYS A 83 4.64 -6.38 8.51
C LYS A 83 5.05 -4.92 8.63
N ASN A 84 5.93 -4.44 7.76
CA ASN A 84 6.25 -3.01 7.73
C ASN A 84 5.03 -2.15 7.39
N VAL A 85 3.98 -2.73 6.81
CA VAL A 85 2.70 -2.04 6.58
C VAL A 85 2.13 -1.50 7.89
N GLU A 86 2.38 -2.19 9.00
CA GLU A 86 1.87 -1.78 10.32
C GLU A 86 2.42 -0.44 10.79
N GLN A 87 3.47 0.06 10.15
CA GLN A 87 4.03 1.37 10.48
C GLN A 87 3.19 2.52 9.92
N GLN A 88 2.29 2.23 8.99
CA GLN A 88 1.43 3.24 8.40
C GLN A 88 0.11 3.33 9.17
N HIS A 89 0.17 3.95 10.34
CA HIS A 89 -0.95 3.97 11.28
C HIS A 89 -2.16 4.80 10.83
N GLU A 90 -1.96 5.68 9.84
CA GLU A 90 -3.01 6.57 9.36
C GLU A 90 -3.81 5.99 8.21
N LEU A 91 -3.57 4.74 7.84
CA LEU A 91 -4.29 4.13 6.73
C LEU A 91 -5.79 4.09 6.97
N VAL A 92 -6.54 4.47 5.95
CA VAL A 92 -7.99 4.40 5.92
C VAL A 92 -8.43 3.23 5.05
N THR A 93 -7.74 2.98 3.95
CA THR A 93 -8.02 1.90 3.02
C THR A 93 -6.79 1.04 2.81
N LEU A 94 -6.94 -0.25 3.01
CA LEU A 94 -5.87 -1.21 2.83
C LEU A 94 -6.36 -2.35 1.97
N CYS A 95 -5.71 -2.56 0.84
CA CYS A 95 -6.03 -3.65 -0.06
C CYS A 95 -4.79 -4.51 -0.25
N LEU A 96 -4.85 -5.75 0.20
CA LEU A 96 -3.73 -6.67 0.16
C LEU A 96 -4.10 -7.93 -0.59
N ASN A 97 -3.39 -8.20 -1.66
CA ASN A 97 -3.53 -9.44 -2.39
C ASN A 97 -2.17 -10.14 -2.35
N LEU A 98 -1.94 -10.84 -1.25
CA LEU A 98 -0.66 -11.51 -0.99
C LEU A 98 -0.87 -12.69 -0.05
N PRO A 99 0.03 -13.66 -0.10
CA PRO A 99 -0.17 -14.91 0.63
C PRO A 99 -0.07 -14.81 2.15
N ASN A 100 0.58 -13.75 2.66
CA ASN A 100 0.80 -13.62 4.10
C ASN A 100 0.07 -12.43 4.71
N ALA A 101 -1.07 -12.06 4.14
CA ALA A 101 -1.86 -10.92 4.64
C ALA A 101 -2.34 -11.13 6.07
N ASN A 102 -2.53 -12.36 6.50
CA ASN A 102 -2.98 -12.64 7.87
C ASN A 102 -1.89 -12.45 8.93
N ASP A 103 -0.65 -12.17 8.52
CA ASP A 103 0.41 -11.87 9.46
C ASP A 103 0.34 -10.43 9.97
N ILE A 104 -0.51 -9.61 9.37
CA ILE A 104 -0.66 -8.20 9.73
C ILE A 104 -1.50 -8.06 11.00
N ASP A 105 -1.05 -7.24 11.93
CA ASP A 105 -1.84 -6.88 13.09
C ASP A 105 -2.66 -5.64 12.74
N TYR A 106 -3.94 -5.83 12.47
CA TYR A 106 -4.82 -4.75 12.05
C TYR A 106 -5.14 -3.75 13.16
N HIS A 107 -4.79 -4.08 14.41
CA HIS A 107 -4.93 -3.11 15.51
C HIS A 107 -3.92 -1.97 15.41
N ALA A 108 -2.89 -2.10 14.56
CA ALA A 108 -1.91 -1.05 14.35
C ALA A 108 -2.52 0.16 13.62
N PHE A 109 -3.70 0.00 13.00
CA PHE A 109 -4.30 1.04 12.18
C PHE A 109 -5.47 1.69 12.92
N TYR A 110 -5.32 2.96 13.28
CA TYR A 110 -6.30 3.65 14.13
C TYR A 110 -7.50 4.17 13.35
N HIS A 111 -7.37 4.34 12.04
CA HIS A 111 -8.40 4.96 11.21
C HIS A 111 -8.90 4.06 10.09
N LEU A 112 -8.54 2.79 10.13
CA LEU A 112 -8.82 1.86 9.03
C LEU A 112 -10.32 1.62 8.91
N LYS A 113 -10.88 1.86 7.74
CA LYS A 113 -12.30 1.70 7.45
C LYS A 113 -12.58 0.68 6.37
N ASN A 114 -11.68 0.56 5.40
CA ASN A 114 -11.90 -0.33 4.26
C ASN A 114 -10.73 -1.31 4.15
N VAL A 115 -11.04 -2.58 4.19
CA VAL A 115 -10.01 -3.62 4.09
C VAL A 115 -10.44 -4.65 3.07
N PHE A 116 -9.56 -4.92 2.12
CA PHE A 116 -9.77 -5.95 1.12
C PHE A 116 -8.56 -6.87 1.17
N CYS A 117 -8.74 -8.09 1.64
CA CYS A 117 -7.66 -9.08 1.73
C CYS A 117 -8.01 -10.27 0.88
N TYR A 118 -7.09 -10.61 -0.02
CA TYR A 118 -7.24 -11.77 -0.86
C TYR A 118 -6.12 -12.74 -0.49
N GLY A 119 -6.19 -13.95 -0.71
CA GLY A 119 -5.09 -14.88 -0.50
C GLY A 119 -5.18 -15.68 0.78
N ASP A 120 -5.61 -15.12 1.90
CA ASP A 120 -5.80 -15.87 3.14
C ASP A 120 -7.11 -15.49 3.78
N LYS A 121 -7.88 -16.50 4.16
CA LYS A 121 -9.20 -16.30 4.72
C LYS A 121 -9.19 -16.10 6.23
N ARG A 122 -8.04 -16.32 6.88
CA ARG A 122 -7.98 -16.32 8.34
C ARG A 122 -7.23 -15.11 8.86
N ASN A 123 -7.82 -13.95 8.68
CA ASN A 123 -7.27 -12.72 9.22
C ASN A 123 -7.96 -12.39 10.54
N ASP A 124 -7.62 -13.11 11.60
CA ASP A 124 -8.32 -12.97 12.87
C ASP A 124 -8.22 -11.57 13.46
N SER A 125 -7.07 -10.91 13.34
CA SER A 125 -6.92 -9.56 13.87
C SER A 125 -7.76 -8.54 13.12
N LEU A 126 -8.09 -8.82 11.85
CA LEU A 126 -8.96 -7.96 11.07
C LEU A 126 -10.34 -7.84 11.71
N PHE A 127 -10.91 -8.95 12.17
CA PHE A 127 -12.25 -8.94 12.73
C PHE A 127 -12.32 -8.36 14.13
N SER A 128 -11.19 -8.18 14.79
CA SER A 128 -11.16 -7.60 16.11
C SER A 128 -10.79 -6.11 16.11
N CYS A 129 -10.51 -5.53 14.95
CA CYS A 129 -10.17 -4.12 14.85
C CYS A 129 -11.43 -3.27 14.87
N ASN A 130 -11.54 -2.38 15.85
CA ASN A 130 -12.76 -1.60 16.06
C ASN A 130 -12.98 -0.48 15.05
N SER A 131 -11.95 -0.07 14.37
CA SER A 131 -12.08 1.03 13.40
C SER A 131 -12.57 0.59 12.02
N ILE A 132 -12.66 -0.72 11.78
CA ILE A 132 -13.05 -1.22 10.45
C ILE A 132 -14.55 -1.15 10.27
N GLU A 133 -14.97 -0.61 9.13
CA GLU A 133 -16.35 -0.59 8.71
C GLU A 133 -16.60 -1.76 7.79
N LYS A 134 -17.67 -2.45 8.01
CA LYS A 134 -18.06 -3.60 7.18
C LYS A 134 -19.14 -3.22 6.17
#